data_0ccabf31958e958c71d09ec123bfd5e2
#
_entry.id   0ccabf31958e958c71d09ec123bfd5e2
#
_cell.length_a   1.000
_cell.length_b   1.000
_cell.length_c   1.000
_cell.angle_alpha   90.00
_cell.angle_beta   90.00
_cell.angle_gamma   90.00
#
_symmetry.space_group_name_H-M   'P 1'
#
loop_
_entity.id
_entity.type
_entity.pdbx_description
1 polymer ?
#
loop_
_entity_poly.entity_id
_entity_poly.type
_entity_poly.pdbx_seq_one_letter_code
_entity_poly.pdbx_strand_id
1 'polypeptide(L)'
;MAETKERKLPAPAISPETQAYWDAAAKGKLLVKKCTACGEAHHYPRTICPFCFSDKTEWIEASGKGTIYSYSVMRRAPVPYAMAYVTLAEGPRMVTNIVDCDLDKLKCEQAVKLVFKPTDGGPPLPMFTPA
;
A
#
# COMPACT_ATOMS: atom_id res chain seq x y z
N MET A 1 13.29 -26.20 -14.57
CA MET A 1 12.72 -24.85 -14.42
C MET A 1 11.86 -24.82 -13.17
N ALA A 2 12.23 -23.98 -12.23
CA ALA A 2 11.39 -23.76 -11.06
C ALA A 2 10.10 -23.06 -11.50
N GLU A 3 8.98 -23.69 -11.30
CA GLU A 3 7.70 -23.01 -11.46
C GLU A 3 7.63 -21.87 -10.46
N THR A 4 7.47 -20.66 -10.96
CA THR A 4 7.21 -19.50 -10.11
C THR A 4 5.83 -19.68 -9.51
N LYS A 5 5.77 -20.16 -8.28
CA LYS A 5 4.49 -20.21 -7.57
C LYS A 5 4.09 -18.78 -7.23
N GLU A 6 2.98 -18.34 -7.78
CA GLU A 6 2.39 -17.08 -7.39
C GLU A 6 1.88 -17.17 -5.94
N ARG A 7 2.21 -16.17 -5.15
CA ARG A 7 1.71 -16.06 -3.79
C ARG A 7 0.22 -15.73 -3.82
N LYS A 8 -0.58 -16.56 -3.16
CA LYS A 8 -2.01 -16.29 -3.00
C LYS A 8 -2.20 -15.19 -1.96
N LEU A 9 -2.93 -14.15 -2.34
CA LEU A 9 -3.23 -13.03 -1.46
C LEU A 9 -4.68 -13.15 -0.96
N PRO A 10 -4.91 -13.10 0.36
CA PRO A 10 -6.27 -13.10 0.88
C PRO A 10 -6.97 -11.78 0.59
N ALA A 11 -8.30 -11.84 0.44
CA ALA A 11 -9.09 -10.64 0.27
C ALA A 11 -9.05 -9.80 1.55
N PRO A 12 -8.99 -8.46 1.43
CA PRO A 12 -9.02 -7.59 2.61
C PRO A 12 -10.43 -7.57 3.23
N ALA A 13 -10.49 -7.30 4.53
CA ALA A 13 -11.74 -7.02 5.21
C ALA A 13 -12.17 -5.58 4.90
N ILE A 14 -13.36 -5.43 4.29
CA ILE A 14 -13.89 -4.14 3.89
C ILE A 14 -14.90 -3.66 4.92
N SER A 15 -14.77 -2.42 5.38
CA SER A 15 -15.71 -1.77 6.28
C SER A 15 -16.33 -0.55 5.59
N PRO A 16 -17.45 0.00 6.12
CA PRO A 16 -18.01 1.24 5.58
C PRO A 16 -16.99 2.39 5.52
N GLU A 17 -16.09 2.46 6.50
CA GLU A 17 -15.03 3.47 6.56
C GLU A 17 -14.03 3.33 5.41
N THR A 18 -13.77 2.10 4.95
CA THR A 18 -12.76 1.81 3.92
C THR A 18 -13.36 1.45 2.56
N GLN A 19 -14.68 1.46 2.42
CA GLN A 19 -15.35 1.05 1.18
C GLN A 19 -14.85 1.84 -0.04
N ALA A 20 -14.76 3.17 0.08
CA ALA A 20 -14.30 4.02 -1.02
C ALA A 20 -12.84 3.71 -1.40
N TYR A 21 -12.00 3.39 -0.43
CA TYR A 21 -10.61 3.00 -0.63
C TYR A 21 -10.52 1.76 -1.53
N TRP A 22 -11.29 0.73 -1.21
CA TRP A 22 -11.26 -0.53 -1.94
C TRP A 22 -11.99 -0.45 -3.29
N ASP A 23 -13.04 0.38 -3.40
CA ASP A 23 -13.70 0.64 -4.68
C ASP A 23 -12.73 1.32 -5.65
N ALA A 24 -11.92 2.26 -5.16
CA ALA A 24 -10.88 2.91 -5.96
C ALA A 24 -9.76 1.92 -6.35
N ALA A 25 -9.37 1.03 -5.44
CA ALA A 25 -8.39 0.00 -5.72
C ALA A 25 -8.82 -0.91 -6.88
N ALA A 26 -10.11 -1.26 -6.93
CA ALA A 26 -10.67 -2.05 -8.03
C ALA A 26 -10.57 -1.34 -9.37
N LYS A 27 -10.44 0.00 -9.36
CA LYS A 27 -10.25 0.85 -10.55
C LYS A 27 -8.78 1.20 -10.80
N GLY A 28 -7.85 0.62 -10.04
CA GLY A 28 -6.42 0.87 -10.17
C GLY A 28 -5.94 2.17 -9.54
N LYS A 29 -6.68 2.70 -8.56
CA LYS A 29 -6.36 3.96 -7.89
C LYS A 29 -6.10 3.74 -6.41
N LEU A 30 -5.03 4.37 -5.90
CA LEU A 30 -4.72 4.38 -4.48
C LEU A 30 -5.20 5.70 -3.88
N LEU A 31 -6.12 5.61 -2.91
CA LEU A 31 -6.60 6.78 -2.18
C LEU A 31 -5.93 6.85 -0.82
N VAL A 32 -5.69 8.07 -0.35
CA VAL A 32 -5.30 8.36 1.02
C VAL A 32 -6.25 9.40 1.59
N LYS A 33 -6.33 9.48 2.92
CA LYS A 33 -7.12 10.49 3.60
C LYS A 33 -6.27 11.69 3.95
N LYS A 34 -6.81 12.89 3.73
CA LYS A 34 -6.19 14.14 4.13
C LYS A 34 -7.14 14.89 5.06
N CYS A 35 -6.63 15.33 6.21
CA CYS A 35 -7.38 16.18 7.11
C CYS A 35 -7.31 17.62 6.64
N THR A 36 -8.48 18.26 6.46
CA THR A 36 -8.54 19.67 6.05
C THR A 36 -8.31 20.62 7.25
N ALA A 37 -8.45 20.12 8.48
CA ALA A 37 -8.24 20.93 9.69
C ALA A 37 -6.75 21.09 10.01
N CYS A 38 -5.95 20.00 10.00
CA CYS A 38 -4.52 20.06 10.31
C CYS A 38 -3.62 19.95 9.06
N GLY A 39 -4.16 19.59 7.90
CA GLY A 39 -3.41 19.48 6.66
C GLY A 39 -2.62 18.18 6.48
N GLU A 40 -2.63 17.28 7.46
CA GLU A 40 -1.89 16.04 7.41
C GLU A 40 -2.63 14.94 6.66
N ALA A 41 -1.92 14.19 5.84
CA ALA A 41 -2.45 12.99 5.19
C ALA A 41 -2.09 11.74 6.00
N HIS A 42 -2.93 10.72 5.93
CA HIS A 42 -2.68 9.45 6.62
C HIS A 42 -3.11 8.25 5.78
N HIS A 43 -2.51 7.13 6.05
CA HIS A 43 -2.85 5.80 5.59
C HIS A 43 -2.64 4.84 6.77
N TYR A 44 -3.54 4.00 7.10
CA TYR A 44 -4.75 3.51 6.45
C TYR A 44 -5.93 4.45 6.73
N PRO A 45 -6.98 4.50 5.86
CA PRO A 45 -8.02 5.53 5.97
C PRO A 45 -8.85 5.43 7.25
N ARG A 46 -9.05 6.58 7.89
CA ARG A 46 -9.86 6.75 9.09
C ARG A 46 -10.86 7.87 8.89
N THR A 47 -12.03 7.73 9.49
CA THR A 47 -13.04 8.79 9.47
C THR A 47 -12.60 9.99 10.29
N ILE A 48 -11.92 9.73 11.40
CA ILE A 48 -11.38 10.74 12.30
C ILE A 48 -9.87 10.83 12.07
N CYS A 49 -9.34 12.05 11.92
CA CYS A 49 -7.91 12.26 11.76
C CYS A 49 -7.14 11.73 12.97
N PRO A 50 -6.14 10.85 12.78
CA PRO A 50 -5.37 10.31 13.89
C PRO A 50 -4.41 11.31 14.55
N PHE A 51 -4.20 12.46 13.90
CA PHE A 51 -3.27 13.49 14.42
C PHE A 51 -3.96 14.58 15.23
N CYS A 52 -5.13 15.08 14.77
CA CYS A 52 -5.83 16.18 15.45
C CYS A 52 -7.26 15.84 15.90
N PHE A 53 -7.73 14.61 15.60
CA PHE A 53 -9.04 14.09 15.97
C PHE A 53 -10.23 14.82 15.31
N SER A 54 -9.99 15.60 14.26
CA SER A 54 -11.05 16.23 13.48
C SER A 54 -11.76 15.20 12.59
N ASP A 55 -13.05 15.41 12.35
CA ASP A 55 -13.82 14.62 11.37
C ASP A 55 -13.75 15.20 9.95
N LYS A 56 -13.04 16.31 9.77
CA LYS A 56 -12.91 17.00 8.48
C LYS A 56 -11.83 16.35 7.61
N THR A 57 -12.08 15.13 7.19
CA THR A 57 -11.17 14.38 6.32
C THR A 57 -11.75 14.25 4.92
N GLU A 58 -10.89 14.26 3.93
CA GLU A 58 -11.25 14.09 2.52
C GLU A 58 -10.39 13.02 1.86
N TRP A 59 -10.91 12.42 0.79
CA TRP A 59 -10.17 11.48 -0.02
C TRP A 59 -9.31 12.24 -1.03
N ILE A 60 -8.04 11.84 -1.17
CA ILE A 60 -7.18 12.32 -2.25
C ILE A 60 -6.59 11.11 -2.98
N GLU A 61 -6.38 11.26 -4.30
CA GLU A 61 -5.74 10.23 -5.10
C GLU A 61 -4.22 10.36 -4.99
N ALA A 62 -3.55 9.29 -4.56
CA ALA A 62 -2.10 9.25 -4.51
C ALA A 62 -1.52 9.06 -5.91
N SER A 63 -0.34 9.65 -6.16
CA SER A 63 0.36 9.56 -7.44
C SER A 63 0.86 8.14 -7.75
N GLY A 64 0.98 7.30 -6.72
CA GLY A 64 1.57 5.97 -6.85
C GLY A 64 3.10 5.97 -6.75
N LYS A 65 3.69 7.12 -6.49
CA LYS A 65 5.15 7.25 -6.30
C LYS A 65 5.49 7.21 -4.82
N GLY A 66 6.58 6.53 -4.50
CA GLY A 66 7.05 6.44 -3.13
C GLY A 66 8.50 6.00 -3.05
N THR A 67 8.99 5.92 -1.83
CA THR A 67 10.33 5.42 -1.52
C THR A 67 10.25 4.40 -0.39
N ILE A 68 11.11 3.40 -0.43
CA ILE A 68 11.19 2.41 0.64
C ILE A 68 11.78 3.10 1.89
N TYR A 69 11.00 3.13 2.97
CA TYR A 69 11.47 3.61 4.26
C TYR A 69 12.24 2.53 5.01
N SER A 70 11.68 1.32 5.03
CA SER A 70 12.31 0.13 5.60
C SER A 70 11.69 -1.12 4.99
N TYR A 71 12.39 -2.23 5.05
CA TYR A 71 11.87 -3.48 4.51
C TYR A 71 12.44 -4.69 5.25
N SER A 72 11.76 -5.83 5.12
CA SER A 72 12.23 -7.12 5.60
C SER A 72 11.82 -8.20 4.60
N VAL A 73 12.72 -9.12 4.32
CA VAL A 73 12.45 -10.22 3.40
C VAL A 73 12.11 -11.47 4.20
N MET A 74 10.92 -12.02 3.95
CA MET A 74 10.45 -13.26 4.56
C MET A 74 10.92 -14.45 3.72
N ARG A 75 12.16 -14.89 3.95
CA ARG A 75 12.81 -15.91 3.11
C ARG A 75 12.29 -17.32 3.37
N ARG A 76 11.75 -17.57 4.56
CA ARG A 76 11.26 -18.90 4.97
C ARG A 76 9.79 -19.13 4.62
N ALA A 77 9.11 -18.17 4.02
CA ALA A 77 7.75 -18.35 3.54
C ALA A 77 7.75 -19.34 2.36
N PRO A 78 6.63 -20.08 2.13
CA PRO A 78 6.53 -20.97 0.96
C PRO A 78 6.84 -20.27 -0.35
N VAL A 79 6.40 -19.01 -0.48
CA VAL A 79 6.81 -18.10 -1.56
C VAL A 79 7.44 -16.89 -0.86
N PRO A 80 8.76 -16.69 -0.94
CA PRO A 80 9.42 -15.56 -0.30
C PRO A 80 8.83 -14.23 -0.76
N TYR A 81 8.72 -13.28 0.17
CA TYR A 81 8.21 -11.95 -0.13
C TYR A 81 8.90 -10.90 0.73
N ALA A 82 8.84 -9.65 0.29
CA ALA A 82 9.35 -8.51 1.04
C ALA A 82 8.17 -7.72 1.60
N MET A 83 8.20 -7.46 2.90
CA MET A 83 7.30 -6.54 3.57
C MET A 83 8.04 -5.23 3.75
N ALA A 84 7.40 -4.11 3.47
CA ALA A 84 8.05 -2.81 3.52
C ALA A 84 7.12 -1.72 4.03
N TYR A 85 7.74 -0.69 4.63
CA TYR A 85 7.11 0.61 4.79
C TYR A 85 7.53 1.47 3.61
N VAL A 86 6.56 2.02 2.91
CA VAL A 86 6.79 2.93 1.77
C VAL A 86 6.30 4.31 2.16
N THR A 87 7.16 5.32 2.04
CA THR A 87 6.77 6.71 2.18
C THR A 87 6.20 7.18 0.85
N LEU A 88 4.90 7.53 0.83
CA LEU A 88 4.25 8.04 -0.35
C LEU A 88 4.68 9.48 -0.64
N ALA A 89 4.63 9.87 -1.91
CA ALA A 89 4.93 11.26 -2.31
C ALA A 89 4.02 12.27 -1.59
N GLU A 90 2.81 11.86 -1.21
CA GLU A 90 1.84 12.67 -0.46
C GLU A 90 2.15 12.78 1.04
N GLY A 91 3.16 12.07 1.54
CA GLY A 91 3.65 12.16 2.90
C GLY A 91 3.43 10.96 3.80
N PRO A 92 2.27 10.28 3.80
CA PRO A 92 2.07 9.17 4.72
C PRO A 92 2.90 7.95 4.36
N ARG A 93 3.20 7.12 5.35
CA ARG A 93 3.84 5.82 5.16
C ARG A 93 2.80 4.73 5.23
N MET A 94 2.92 3.75 4.34
CA MET A 94 2.03 2.60 4.34
C MET A 94 2.82 1.30 4.38
N VAL A 95 2.24 0.28 5.01
CA VAL A 95 2.78 -1.08 4.99
C VAL A 95 2.32 -1.75 3.70
N THR A 96 3.26 -2.36 2.99
CA THR A 96 2.98 -3.01 1.71
C THR A 96 3.97 -4.13 1.44
N ASN A 97 3.86 -4.76 0.29
CA ASN A 97 4.90 -5.67 -0.21
C ASN A 97 5.58 -5.05 -1.42
N ILE A 98 6.87 -5.34 -1.56
CA ILE A 98 7.62 -5.01 -2.77
C ILE A 98 7.63 -6.25 -3.65
N VAL A 99 7.14 -6.11 -4.86
CA VAL A 99 6.88 -7.23 -5.78
C VAL A 99 7.55 -7.02 -7.13
N ASP A 100 7.54 -8.08 -7.95
CA ASP A 100 8.05 -8.07 -9.33
C ASP A 100 9.52 -7.62 -9.42
N CYS A 101 10.34 -8.05 -8.47
CA CYS A 101 11.75 -7.67 -8.40
C CYS A 101 12.59 -8.74 -7.72
N ASP A 102 13.90 -8.56 -7.79
CA ASP A 102 14.86 -9.37 -7.03
C ASP A 102 14.91 -8.85 -5.58
N LEU A 103 14.43 -9.67 -4.64
CA LEU A 103 14.36 -9.32 -3.23
C LEU A 103 15.71 -9.06 -2.60
N ASP A 104 16.78 -9.60 -3.18
CA ASP A 104 18.16 -9.41 -2.67
C ASP A 104 18.76 -8.07 -3.09
N LYS A 105 18.08 -7.34 -3.98
CA LYS A 105 18.55 -6.04 -4.50
C LYS A 105 17.79 -4.85 -3.92
N LEU A 106 16.92 -5.07 -2.95
CA LEU A 106 16.17 -3.98 -2.32
C LEU A 106 17.07 -3.13 -1.44
N LYS A 107 16.79 -1.83 -1.38
CA LYS A 107 17.53 -0.86 -0.56
C LYS A 107 16.54 0.11 0.09
N CYS A 108 16.89 0.59 1.28
CA CYS A 108 16.18 1.72 1.88
C CYS A 108 16.36 2.95 0.98
N GLU A 109 15.34 3.81 0.93
CA GLU A 109 15.27 5.02 0.09
C GLU A 109 15.19 4.75 -1.41
N GLN A 110 15.05 3.49 -1.82
CA GLN A 110 14.86 3.13 -3.21
C GLN A 110 13.52 3.63 -3.73
N ALA A 111 13.49 4.23 -4.91
CA ALA A 111 12.27 4.67 -5.56
C ALA A 111 11.42 3.48 -5.99
N VAL A 112 10.13 3.55 -5.70
CA VAL A 112 9.16 2.52 -6.05
C VAL A 112 7.92 3.15 -6.65
N LYS A 113 7.17 2.34 -7.39
CA LYS A 113 5.90 2.75 -7.99
C LYS A 113 4.79 1.76 -7.64
N LEU A 114 3.57 2.26 -7.58
CA LEU A 114 2.38 1.50 -7.27
C LEU A 114 2.07 0.46 -8.34
N VAL A 115 1.76 -0.76 -7.89
CA VAL A 115 1.14 -1.81 -8.70
C VAL A 115 0.04 -2.46 -7.88
N PHE A 116 -1.00 -2.94 -8.52
CA PHE A 116 -2.06 -3.68 -7.84
C PHE A 116 -1.91 -5.16 -8.13
N LYS A 117 -2.06 -5.97 -7.09
CA LYS A 117 -2.03 -7.44 -7.20
C LYS A 117 -3.39 -8.00 -6.84
N PRO A 118 -3.93 -8.94 -7.65
CA PRO A 118 -5.23 -9.51 -7.39
C PRO A 118 -5.26 -10.31 -6.10
N THR A 119 -6.42 -10.35 -5.47
CA THR A 119 -6.69 -11.14 -4.28
C THR A 119 -7.69 -12.24 -4.62
N ASP A 120 -7.78 -13.23 -3.74
CA ASP A 120 -8.71 -14.34 -3.89
C ASP A 120 -10.10 -13.91 -3.41
N GLY A 121 -10.96 -13.54 -4.37
CA GLY A 121 -12.35 -13.18 -4.11
C GLY A 121 -12.61 -11.76 -3.62
N GLY A 122 -11.65 -10.84 -3.76
CA GLY A 122 -11.81 -9.46 -3.31
C GLY A 122 -11.13 -8.44 -4.20
N PRO A 123 -11.12 -7.15 -3.82
CA PRO A 123 -10.43 -6.13 -4.59
C PRO A 123 -8.91 -6.35 -4.57
N PRO A 124 -8.17 -5.82 -5.56
CA PRO A 124 -6.72 -5.96 -5.58
C PRO A 124 -6.06 -5.18 -4.46
N LEU A 125 -4.90 -5.66 -4.01
CA LEU A 125 -4.10 -4.99 -2.99
C LEU A 125 -3.09 -4.04 -3.64
N PRO A 126 -2.94 -2.81 -3.10
CA PRO A 126 -1.88 -1.91 -3.53
C PRO A 126 -0.53 -2.42 -3.02
N MET A 127 0.38 -2.61 -3.94
CA MET A 127 1.76 -3.01 -3.67
C MET A 127 2.69 -2.12 -4.47
N PHE A 128 3.99 -2.31 -4.32
CA PHE A 128 4.96 -1.46 -4.98
C PHE A 128 6.04 -2.33 -5.65
N THR A 129 6.59 -1.81 -6.72
CA THR A 129 7.71 -2.41 -7.43
C THR A 129 8.78 -1.34 -7.66
N PRO A 130 10.07 -1.70 -7.79
CA PRO A 130 11.10 -0.71 -8.10
C PRO A 130 10.76 0.11 -9.35
N ALA A 131 10.94 1.39 -9.21
CA ALA A 131 10.67 2.33 -10.30
C ALA A 131 11.81 2.38 -11.31
#